data_35badedd9ffabad6340101fe83b59d07
#
_entry.id   35badedd9ffabad6340101fe83b59d07
#
_cell.length_a   1.000
_cell.length_b   1.000
_cell.length_c   1.000
_cell.angle_alpha   90.00
_cell.angle_beta   90.00
_cell.angle_gamma   90.00
#
_symmetry.space_group_name_H-M   'P 1'
#
loop_
_entity.id
_entity.type
_entity.pdbx_description
1 polymer ?
#
loop_
_entity_poly.entity_id
_entity_poly.type
_entity_poly.pdbx_seq_one_letter_code
_entity_poly.pdbx_strand_id
1 'polypeptide(L)'
;MRKIAIFLLFGILLYACKKEAGEGGTSVIEGKVYQLKMYQDLNGKWDTIPGTYKLDAEKEVYIIYSENENDIYDDSFDTHWNGEYRFEFLRKGDYTIYSYANWDSLGVVEGAYPVFKHIKIDANNRTFTLDDFVILKDPS
;
A
#
# COMPACT_ATOMS: atom_id res chain seq x y z
N MET A 1 -15.64 6.12 -51.44
CA MET A 1 -14.50 5.53 -50.73
C MET A 1 -13.74 6.52 -49.85
N ARG A 2 -13.53 7.77 -50.22
CA ARG A 2 -12.84 8.76 -49.38
C ARG A 2 -13.55 9.10 -48.05
N LYS A 3 -14.88 9.01 -47.97
CA LYS A 3 -15.66 9.32 -46.76
C LYS A 3 -15.63 8.22 -45.70
N ILE A 4 -15.39 6.98 -46.09
CA ILE A 4 -15.32 5.82 -45.16
C ILE A 4 -13.98 5.82 -44.41
N ALA A 5 -12.89 6.23 -45.07
CA ALA A 5 -11.56 6.31 -44.46
C ALA A 5 -11.47 7.35 -43.33
N ILE A 6 -12.21 8.45 -43.46
CA ILE A 6 -12.24 9.51 -42.40
C ILE A 6 -13.01 9.03 -41.18
N PHE A 7 -14.06 8.23 -41.34
CA PHE A 7 -14.81 7.68 -40.20
C PHE A 7 -14.02 6.61 -39.42
N LEU A 8 -13.20 5.83 -40.12
CA LEU A 8 -12.32 4.82 -39.50
C LEU A 8 -11.17 5.49 -38.68
N LEU A 9 -10.65 6.61 -39.17
CA LEU A 9 -9.59 7.36 -38.47
C LEU A 9 -10.11 8.04 -37.19
N PHE A 10 -11.37 8.48 -37.18
CA PHE A 10 -12.00 9.11 -36.02
C PHE A 10 -12.35 8.09 -34.92
N GLY A 11 -12.65 6.84 -35.29
CA GLY A 11 -12.92 5.74 -34.35
C GLY A 11 -11.69 5.30 -33.56
N ILE A 12 -10.49 5.44 -34.12
CA ILE A 12 -9.22 5.02 -33.47
C ILE A 12 -8.80 6.03 -32.38
N LEU A 13 -9.20 7.29 -32.49
CA LEU A 13 -8.87 8.34 -31.50
C LEU A 13 -9.66 8.22 -30.18
N LEU A 14 -10.73 7.45 -30.13
CA LEU A 14 -11.52 7.24 -28.91
C LEU A 14 -11.01 6.13 -28.01
N TYR A 15 -10.05 5.32 -28.48
CA TYR A 15 -9.44 4.24 -27.68
C TYR A 15 -8.28 4.68 -26.77
N ALA A 16 -7.89 5.95 -26.80
CA ALA A 16 -6.62 6.42 -26.24
C ALA A 16 -6.71 7.15 -24.90
N CYS A 17 -7.68 6.84 -24.02
CA CYS A 17 -7.68 7.48 -22.69
C CYS A 17 -8.22 6.57 -21.57
N LYS A 18 -7.60 5.40 -21.34
CA LYS A 18 -7.61 4.81 -20.00
C LYS A 18 -6.54 5.57 -19.20
N LYS A 19 -6.98 6.45 -18.33
CA LYS A 19 -6.08 7.05 -17.34
C LYS A 19 -5.65 5.93 -16.40
N GLU A 20 -4.36 5.67 -16.36
CA GLU A 20 -3.74 4.69 -15.46
C GLU A 20 -3.87 5.12 -13.99
N ALA A 21 -3.67 4.19 -13.06
CA ALA A 21 -3.56 4.48 -11.64
C ALA A 21 -2.54 5.60 -11.36
N GLY A 22 -2.74 6.35 -10.31
CA GLY A 22 -1.86 7.43 -9.90
C GLY A 22 -2.60 8.68 -9.46
N GLU A 23 -1.89 9.78 -9.33
CA GLU A 23 -2.45 11.06 -8.92
C GLU A 23 -3.31 11.71 -10.02
N GLY A 24 -4.16 12.64 -9.58
CA GLY A 24 -5.07 13.41 -10.45
C GLY A 24 -6.51 12.91 -10.46
N GLY A 25 -6.87 12.07 -9.49
CA GLY A 25 -8.22 11.63 -9.20
C GLY A 25 -8.81 12.31 -7.97
N THR A 26 -9.83 11.68 -7.40
CA THR A 26 -10.60 12.22 -6.27
C THR A 26 -10.81 11.19 -5.15
N SER A 27 -10.22 10.02 -5.26
CA SER A 27 -10.34 8.96 -4.26
C SER A 27 -9.15 8.93 -3.31
N VAL A 28 -9.33 8.24 -2.21
CA VAL A 28 -8.40 8.17 -1.09
C VAL A 28 -8.19 6.72 -0.69
N ILE A 29 -6.95 6.36 -0.37
CA ILE A 29 -6.60 5.13 0.34
C ILE A 29 -6.07 5.53 1.71
N GLU A 30 -6.59 4.92 2.77
CA GLU A 30 -6.15 5.15 4.14
C GLU A 30 -6.10 3.85 4.94
N GLY A 31 -5.40 3.89 6.06
CA GLY A 31 -5.30 2.78 6.99
C GLY A 31 -4.46 3.13 8.20
N LYS A 32 -4.13 2.10 8.98
CA LYS A 32 -3.31 2.23 10.19
C LYS A 32 -2.19 1.23 10.21
N VAL A 33 -1.12 1.60 10.89
CA VAL A 33 0.02 0.72 11.18
C VAL A 33 0.09 0.49 12.67
N TYR A 34 0.12 -0.79 13.05
CA TYR A 34 0.38 -1.26 14.41
C TYR A 34 1.73 -1.95 14.46
N GLN A 35 2.40 -1.82 15.57
CA GLN A 35 3.60 -2.61 15.88
C GLN A 35 3.28 -3.67 16.93
N LEU A 36 4.00 -4.78 16.85
CA LEU A 36 3.99 -5.85 17.83
C LEU A 36 5.44 -6.24 18.09
N LYS A 37 5.89 -6.20 19.35
CA LYS A 37 7.28 -6.51 19.70
C LYS A 37 7.53 -8.00 19.79
N MET A 38 8.70 -8.40 19.37
CA MET A 38 9.22 -9.77 19.47
C MET A 38 10.12 -9.93 20.70
N TYR A 39 10.25 -11.15 21.21
CA TYR A 39 11.24 -11.53 22.20
C TYR A 39 11.76 -12.95 21.92
N GLN A 40 12.93 -13.26 22.43
CA GLN A 40 13.50 -14.60 22.36
C GLN A 40 13.34 -15.29 23.71
N ASP A 41 12.77 -16.50 23.70
CA ASP A 41 12.63 -17.30 24.89
C ASP A 41 13.96 -17.95 25.31
N LEU A 42 13.97 -18.64 26.45
CA LEU A 42 15.16 -19.30 26.98
C LEU A 42 15.71 -20.46 26.10
N ASN A 43 14.89 -20.92 25.16
CA ASN A 43 15.27 -21.97 24.19
C ASN A 43 15.76 -21.38 22.87
N GLY A 44 15.80 -20.04 22.76
CA GLY A 44 16.20 -19.33 21.54
C GLY A 44 15.10 -19.20 20.48
N LYS A 45 13.86 -19.54 20.83
CA LYS A 45 12.71 -19.37 19.93
C LYS A 45 12.16 -17.95 20.03
N TRP A 46 11.88 -17.35 18.89
CA TRP A 46 11.24 -16.05 18.81
C TRP A 46 9.71 -16.15 18.92
N ASP A 47 9.11 -15.24 19.68
CA ASP A 47 7.67 -15.12 19.86
C ASP A 47 7.29 -13.66 20.11
N THR A 48 5.99 -13.35 20.08
CA THR A 48 5.47 -11.99 20.28
C THR A 48 5.29 -11.68 21.76
N ILE A 49 5.58 -10.44 22.17
CA ILE A 49 5.36 -9.99 23.55
C ILE A 49 3.89 -9.58 23.69
N PRO A 50 3.08 -10.29 24.50
CA PRO A 50 1.69 -9.90 24.75
C PRO A 50 1.58 -8.47 25.30
N GLY A 51 0.58 -7.71 24.83
CA GLY A 51 0.32 -6.36 25.31
C GLY A 51 1.19 -5.26 24.67
N THR A 52 2.09 -5.61 23.74
CA THR A 52 2.90 -4.61 23.01
C THR A 52 2.27 -4.15 21.71
N TYR A 53 1.08 -4.63 21.38
CA TYR A 53 0.28 -4.18 20.23
C TYR A 53 -0.13 -2.73 20.42
N LYS A 54 0.43 -1.84 19.64
CA LYS A 54 0.17 -0.41 19.68
C LYS A 54 0.32 0.25 18.32
N LEU A 55 -0.28 1.42 18.17
CA LEU A 55 -0.13 2.26 16.97
C LEU A 55 1.33 2.63 16.75
N ASP A 56 1.76 2.57 15.49
CA ASP A 56 3.13 2.87 15.08
C ASP A 56 3.21 4.25 14.40
N ALA A 57 3.67 5.23 15.15
CA ALA A 57 3.87 6.59 14.68
C ALA A 57 5.19 6.70 13.89
N GLU A 58 5.24 7.65 12.95
CA GLU A 58 6.42 7.93 12.11
C GLU A 58 6.92 6.70 11.33
N LYS A 59 6.02 5.77 11.05
CA LYS A 59 6.30 4.60 10.22
C LYS A 59 6.07 4.92 8.76
N GLU A 60 7.07 4.71 7.93
CA GLU A 60 6.96 4.97 6.51
C GLU A 60 6.10 3.91 5.82
N VAL A 61 5.09 4.35 5.08
CA VAL A 61 4.19 3.55 4.26
C VAL A 61 4.35 3.99 2.82
N TYR A 62 4.50 3.04 1.92
CA TYR A 62 4.76 3.27 0.50
C TYR A 62 3.55 2.89 -0.35
N ILE A 63 3.40 3.56 -1.47
CA ILE A 63 2.40 3.25 -2.48
C ILE A 63 3.04 3.05 -3.85
N ILE A 64 2.60 2.00 -4.55
CA ILE A 64 2.92 1.73 -5.95
C ILE A 64 1.64 1.87 -6.75
N TYR A 65 1.68 2.61 -7.87
CA TYR A 65 0.53 2.81 -8.76
C TYR A 65 0.35 1.65 -9.74
N SER A 66 0.51 0.43 -9.22
CA SER A 66 0.31 -0.83 -9.93
C SER A 66 0.09 -2.01 -8.97
N GLU A 67 -0.23 -3.18 -9.50
CA GLU A 67 -0.27 -4.45 -8.75
C GLU A 67 1.11 -5.10 -8.57
N ASN A 68 2.14 -4.58 -9.26
CA ASN A 68 3.45 -5.21 -9.28
C ASN A 68 4.28 -4.80 -8.04
N GLU A 69 4.47 -5.73 -7.12
CA GLU A 69 5.25 -5.54 -5.89
C GLU A 69 6.74 -5.26 -6.12
N ASN A 70 7.25 -5.51 -7.34
CA ASN A 70 8.66 -5.27 -7.70
C ASN A 70 8.89 -3.89 -8.31
N ASP A 71 7.85 -3.11 -8.55
CA ASP A 71 7.97 -1.74 -9.02
C ASP A 71 8.54 -0.85 -7.91
N ILE A 72 9.23 0.21 -8.30
CA ILE A 72 9.65 1.26 -7.38
C ILE A 72 8.38 1.99 -6.89
N TYR A 73 8.34 2.36 -5.62
CA TYR A 73 7.23 3.13 -5.08
C TYR A 73 7.12 4.50 -5.75
N ASP A 74 5.89 4.97 -5.90
CA ASP A 74 5.57 6.25 -6.52
C ASP A 74 5.47 7.38 -5.50
N ASP A 75 5.04 7.07 -4.27
CA ASP A 75 4.91 8.01 -3.16
C ASP A 75 5.05 7.29 -1.82
N SER A 76 5.26 8.06 -0.74
CA SER A 76 5.32 7.56 0.62
C SER A 76 4.66 8.51 1.61
N PHE A 77 4.30 7.98 2.77
CA PHE A 77 3.66 8.71 3.86
C PHE A 77 4.17 8.23 5.21
N ASP A 78 4.64 9.14 6.05
CA ASP A 78 4.98 8.84 7.44
C ASP A 78 3.72 8.89 8.30
N THR A 79 3.43 7.78 8.98
CA THR A 79 2.22 7.69 9.83
C THR A 79 2.19 8.79 10.87
N HIS A 80 1.01 9.30 11.13
CA HIS A 80 0.77 10.24 12.21
C HIS A 80 0.96 9.58 13.59
N TRP A 81 0.89 10.37 14.65
CA TRP A 81 1.00 9.91 16.04
C TRP A 81 0.03 8.78 16.42
N ASN A 82 -1.10 8.68 15.70
CA ASN A 82 -2.12 7.65 15.87
C ASN A 82 -1.95 6.48 14.89
N GLY A 83 -0.80 6.35 14.22
CA GLY A 83 -0.49 5.29 13.28
C GLY A 83 -1.22 5.38 11.94
N GLU A 84 -1.97 6.45 11.67
CA GLU A 84 -2.74 6.61 10.43
C GLU A 84 -1.87 7.07 9.27
N TYR A 85 -2.12 6.51 8.09
CA TYR A 85 -1.59 6.97 6.81
C TYR A 85 -2.74 7.25 5.84
N ARG A 86 -2.47 8.14 4.85
CA ARG A 86 -3.47 8.56 3.88
C ARG A 86 -2.83 8.99 2.58
N PHE A 87 -3.26 8.39 1.47
CA PHE A 87 -2.92 8.80 0.11
C PHE A 87 -4.15 9.37 -0.57
N GLU A 88 -4.07 10.61 -1.03
CA GLU A 88 -5.19 11.37 -1.56
C GLU A 88 -5.05 11.61 -3.07
N PHE A 89 -6.12 12.12 -3.68
CA PHE A 89 -6.17 12.50 -5.09
C PHE A 89 -5.83 11.37 -6.06
N LEU A 90 -6.27 10.15 -5.74
CA LEU A 90 -5.98 8.96 -6.53
C LEU A 90 -7.05 8.72 -7.60
N ARG A 91 -6.59 8.32 -8.80
CA ARG A 91 -7.43 7.86 -9.89
C ARG A 91 -7.89 6.41 -9.68
N LYS A 92 -8.89 5.98 -10.44
CA LYS A 92 -9.25 4.56 -10.54
C LYS A 92 -8.07 3.75 -11.06
N GLY A 93 -7.90 2.57 -10.51
CA GLY A 93 -6.84 1.63 -10.90
C GLY A 93 -6.42 0.73 -9.76
N ASP A 94 -5.37 -0.02 -10.00
CA ASP A 94 -4.81 -0.97 -9.04
C ASP A 94 -3.62 -0.37 -8.34
N TYR A 95 -3.54 -0.59 -7.03
CA TYR A 95 -2.51 -0.03 -6.15
C TYR A 95 -1.95 -1.09 -5.23
N THR A 96 -0.67 -0.98 -4.93
CA THR A 96 0.01 -1.76 -3.90
C THR A 96 0.49 -0.82 -2.79
N ILE A 97 0.12 -1.12 -1.55
CA ILE A 97 0.55 -0.39 -0.35
C ILE A 97 1.43 -1.31 0.47
N TYR A 98 2.55 -0.83 0.97
CA TYR A 98 3.42 -1.64 1.81
C TYR A 98 4.17 -0.85 2.87
N SER A 99 4.63 -1.54 3.89
CA SER A 99 5.55 -1.05 4.91
C SER A 99 6.49 -2.17 5.31
N TYR A 100 7.64 -1.85 5.91
CA TYR A 100 8.64 -2.83 6.28
C TYR A 100 8.49 -3.29 7.73
N ALA A 101 8.54 -4.61 7.93
CA ALA A 101 8.69 -5.25 9.23
C ALA A 101 10.16 -5.64 9.46
N ASN A 102 10.55 -5.78 10.74
CA ASN A 102 11.87 -6.27 11.12
C ASN A 102 11.96 -7.81 11.14
N TRP A 103 10.84 -8.48 10.94
CA TRP A 103 10.71 -9.93 10.99
C TRP A 103 9.85 -10.42 9.83
N ASP A 104 10.11 -11.64 9.36
CA ASP A 104 9.24 -12.31 8.40
C ASP A 104 7.83 -12.53 9.00
N SER A 105 6.86 -12.88 8.18
CA SER A 105 5.47 -13.07 8.62
C SER A 105 5.27 -14.16 9.67
N LEU A 106 6.24 -15.07 9.81
CA LEU A 106 6.24 -16.15 10.80
C LEU A 106 6.97 -15.75 12.10
N GLY A 107 7.66 -14.59 12.13
CA GLY A 107 8.46 -14.15 13.25
C GLY A 107 9.68 -15.05 13.55
N VAL A 108 10.23 -15.67 12.52
CA VAL A 108 11.34 -16.64 12.66
C VAL A 108 12.67 -16.04 12.22
N VAL A 109 12.65 -15.21 11.18
CA VAL A 109 13.87 -14.64 10.60
C VAL A 109 13.84 -13.13 10.69
N GLU A 110 14.85 -12.56 11.35
CA GLU A 110 15.07 -11.12 11.42
C GLU A 110 15.55 -10.56 10.07
N GLY A 111 15.06 -9.37 9.71
CA GLY A 111 15.43 -8.68 8.46
C GLY A 111 14.44 -7.58 8.13
N ALA A 112 14.61 -6.96 6.98
CA ALA A 112 13.66 -5.98 6.45
C ALA A 112 12.71 -6.66 5.47
N TYR A 113 11.48 -6.89 5.89
CA TYR A 113 10.46 -7.59 5.11
C TYR A 113 9.31 -6.67 4.75
N PRO A 114 9.03 -6.45 3.46
CA PRO A 114 7.86 -5.69 3.06
C PRO A 114 6.58 -6.50 3.33
N VAL A 115 5.60 -5.82 3.92
CA VAL A 115 4.25 -6.35 4.10
C VAL A 115 3.36 -5.65 3.08
N PHE A 116 2.91 -6.38 2.07
CA PHE A 116 2.13 -5.84 0.96
C PHE A 116 0.62 -5.97 1.18
N LYS A 117 -0.12 -4.97 0.71
CA LYS A 117 -1.57 -4.99 0.56
C LYS A 117 -1.94 -4.45 -0.81
N HIS A 118 -2.88 -5.10 -1.46
CA HIS A 118 -3.39 -4.70 -2.77
C HIS A 118 -4.79 -4.15 -2.66
N ILE A 119 -5.08 -3.10 -3.41
CA ILE A 119 -6.40 -2.51 -3.47
C ILE A 119 -6.71 -1.96 -4.86
N LYS A 120 -7.95 -2.13 -5.29
CA LYS A 120 -8.48 -1.54 -6.51
C LYS A 120 -9.40 -0.39 -6.19
N ILE A 121 -9.08 0.79 -6.72
CA ILE A 121 -9.99 1.93 -6.73
C ILE A 121 -10.91 1.78 -7.95
N ASP A 122 -12.17 1.45 -7.70
CA ASP A 122 -13.18 1.23 -8.74
C ASP A 122 -14.18 2.38 -8.88
N ALA A 123 -14.10 3.39 -8.01
CA ALA A 123 -14.98 4.53 -8.00
C ALA A 123 -14.24 5.84 -7.68
N ASN A 124 -14.77 6.97 -8.17
CA ASN A 124 -14.30 8.30 -7.81
C ASN A 124 -14.96 8.81 -6.50
N ASN A 125 -14.37 9.82 -5.89
CA ASN A 125 -14.88 10.48 -4.68
C ASN A 125 -15.17 9.51 -3.53
N ARG A 126 -14.34 8.49 -3.34
CA ARG A 126 -14.49 7.50 -2.28
C ARG A 126 -13.21 7.33 -1.48
N THR A 127 -13.40 7.02 -0.21
CA THR A 127 -12.32 6.60 0.69
C THR A 127 -12.34 5.08 0.81
N PHE A 128 -11.18 4.47 0.57
CA PHE A 128 -10.94 3.04 0.69
C PHE A 128 -10.06 2.82 1.92
N THR A 129 -10.60 2.18 2.94
CA THR A 129 -9.88 1.86 4.17
C THR A 129 -9.34 0.43 4.07
N LEU A 130 -8.02 0.29 4.18
CA LEU A 130 -7.36 -1.01 4.24
C LEU A 130 -7.38 -1.56 5.67
N ASP A 131 -7.30 -2.89 5.76
CA ASP A 131 -7.02 -3.57 7.02
C ASP A 131 -5.68 -3.09 7.59
N ASP A 132 -5.56 -3.11 8.92
CA ASP A 132 -4.37 -2.62 9.60
C ASP A 132 -3.11 -3.41 9.20
N PHE A 133 -1.99 -2.70 9.04
CA PHE A 133 -0.68 -3.32 9.02
C PHE A 133 -0.28 -3.69 10.45
N VAL A 134 0.21 -4.91 10.63
CA VAL A 134 0.85 -5.34 11.87
C VAL A 134 2.32 -5.61 11.60
N ILE A 135 3.17 -4.76 12.13
CA ILE A 135 4.61 -4.78 11.91
C ILE A 135 5.31 -5.42 13.11
N LEU A 136 5.99 -6.53 12.89
CA LEU A 136 6.82 -7.17 13.91
C LEU A 136 8.12 -6.39 14.08
N LYS A 137 8.42 -5.98 15.30
CA LYS A 137 9.60 -5.17 15.67
C LYS A 137 10.47 -5.85 16.69
N ASP A 138 11.72 -5.43 16.72
CA ASP A 138 12.67 -5.83 17.77
C ASP A 138 12.19 -5.40 19.17
N PRO A 139 12.65 -6.08 20.22
CA PRO A 139 12.21 -5.84 21.60
C PRO A 139 12.67 -4.48 22.17
N SER A 140 13.60 -3.83 21.52
CA SER A 140 14.17 -2.53 21.96
C SER A 140 13.19 -1.38 21.84
#